data_f9ba14766bc80f995f239d47610a0cad
#
_entry.id   f9ba14766bc80f995f239d47610a0cad
#
_cell.length_a   1.000
_cell.length_b   1.000
_cell.length_c   1.000
_cell.angle_alpha   90.00
_cell.angle_beta   90.00
_cell.angle_gamma   90.00
#
_symmetry.space_group_name_H-M   'P 1'
#
loop_
_entity.id
_entity.type
_entity.pdbx_description
1 polymer ?
#
loop_
_entity_poly.entity_id
_entity_poly.type
_entity_poly.pdbx_seq_one_letter_code
_entity_poly.pdbx_strand_id
1 'polypeptide(L)'
;MSMTAQEFESLMPDGGRLLSDEPEMESSLHYAQLALLVSCLEWHWRERDDFFIGANLTVYYSRDQLRHREFRGPDLFLVKNTRRRPRNSWVVWEEGGRYPDLIVELLSDSTAGSDRGPKKRLYQDHFRTPEYFWFHPETLELAGFRLDDGVYKPILG
;
A
#
# COMPACT_ATOMS: atom_id res chain seq x y z
N MET A 1 21.56 -0.94 21.75
CA MET A 1 22.38 -0.19 20.80
C MET A 1 21.57 0.07 19.54
N SER A 2 21.41 1.32 19.17
CA SER A 2 20.64 1.66 17.98
C SER A 2 21.50 1.57 16.72
N MET A 3 20.93 1.05 15.66
CA MET A 3 21.55 0.97 14.35
C MET A 3 21.20 2.20 13.55
N THR A 4 22.16 2.78 12.84
CA THR A 4 21.88 3.89 11.95
C THR A 4 21.17 3.40 10.70
N ALA A 5 20.46 4.29 10.01
CA ALA A 5 19.80 3.95 8.75
C ALA A 5 20.81 3.45 7.71
N GLN A 6 22.00 4.04 7.70
CA GLN A 6 23.06 3.66 6.77
C GLN A 6 23.60 2.25 7.07
N GLU A 7 23.78 1.93 8.34
CA GLU A 7 24.19 0.58 8.75
C GLU A 7 23.13 -0.45 8.35
N PHE A 8 21.85 -0.09 8.54
CA PHE A 8 20.73 -0.93 8.17
C PHE A 8 20.71 -1.18 6.66
N GLU A 9 20.91 -0.13 5.86
CA GLU A 9 20.99 -0.24 4.40
C GLU A 9 22.09 -1.21 3.96
N SER A 10 23.26 -1.13 4.59
CA SER A 10 24.38 -1.97 4.21
C SER A 10 24.15 -3.44 4.51
N LEU A 11 23.23 -3.75 5.42
CA LEU A 11 22.89 -5.13 5.78
C LEU A 11 21.78 -5.72 4.93
N MET A 12 21.23 -4.95 3.98
CA MET A 12 20.11 -5.37 3.15
C MET A 12 20.49 -5.44 1.68
N PRO A 13 21.26 -6.43 1.29
CA PRO A 13 21.65 -6.53 -0.10
C PRO A 13 20.52 -6.96 -1.03
N ASP A 14 19.56 -7.76 -0.55
CA ASP A 14 18.61 -8.44 -1.42
C ASP A 14 17.17 -8.33 -0.92
N GLY A 15 16.22 -8.50 -1.83
CA GLY A 15 14.80 -8.49 -1.56
C GLY A 15 14.34 -9.58 -0.61
N GLY A 16 13.31 -9.29 0.15
CA GLY A 16 12.73 -10.19 1.11
C GLY A 16 13.28 -10.05 2.52
N ARG A 17 14.32 -9.25 2.71
CA ARG A 17 14.88 -8.98 4.05
C ARG A 17 14.29 -7.75 4.72
N LEU A 18 13.78 -6.79 3.93
CA LEU A 18 13.09 -5.64 4.47
C LEU A 18 11.75 -6.06 5.04
N LEU A 19 11.59 -5.87 6.34
CA LEU A 19 10.33 -6.16 7.00
C LEU A 19 9.38 -4.97 6.89
N SER A 20 8.09 -5.26 6.99
CA SER A 20 7.08 -4.22 7.05
C SER A 20 7.26 -3.40 8.34
N ASP A 21 7.05 -2.09 8.24
CA ASP A 21 7.16 -1.15 9.35
C ASP A 21 5.82 -0.44 9.58
N GLU A 22 4.73 -1.15 9.34
CA GLU A 22 3.39 -0.60 9.54
C GLU A 22 2.93 -0.79 10.97
N PRO A 23 2.17 0.19 11.54
CA PRO A 23 1.57 0.01 12.85
C PRO A 23 0.48 -1.06 12.81
N GLU A 24 0.10 -1.54 13.98
CA GLU A 24 -1.05 -2.44 14.08
C GLU A 24 -2.32 -1.74 13.62
N MET A 25 -3.30 -2.53 13.18
CA MET A 25 -4.60 -2.01 12.78
C MET A 25 -5.28 -1.31 13.97
N GLU A 26 -5.92 -0.18 13.70
CA GLU A 26 -6.53 0.65 14.76
C GLU A 26 -7.67 -0.03 15.49
N SER A 27 -8.39 -0.94 14.85
CA SER A 27 -9.54 -1.58 15.46
C SER A 27 -9.85 -2.93 14.84
N SER A 28 -10.66 -3.73 15.54
CA SER A 28 -11.16 -5.00 15.01
C SER A 28 -12.03 -4.80 13.76
N LEU A 29 -12.72 -3.66 13.67
CA LEU A 29 -13.54 -3.34 12.49
C LEU A 29 -12.66 -3.11 11.26
N HIS A 30 -11.55 -2.37 11.41
CA HIS A 30 -10.57 -2.18 10.33
C HIS A 30 -9.97 -3.51 9.89
N TYR A 31 -9.59 -4.34 10.84
CA TYR A 31 -9.04 -5.66 10.53
C TYR A 31 -10.05 -6.53 9.77
N ALA A 32 -11.30 -6.56 10.23
CA ALA A 32 -12.34 -7.36 9.58
C ALA A 32 -12.61 -6.86 8.16
N GLN A 33 -12.63 -5.55 7.96
CA GLN A 33 -12.83 -4.95 6.65
C GLN A 33 -11.68 -5.29 5.70
N LEU A 34 -10.45 -5.18 6.18
CA LEU A 34 -9.27 -5.54 5.41
C LEU A 34 -9.28 -7.02 5.01
N ALA A 35 -9.57 -7.90 5.96
CA ALA A 35 -9.65 -9.33 5.70
C ALA A 35 -10.71 -9.66 4.66
N LEU A 36 -11.85 -8.98 4.69
CA LEU A 36 -12.92 -9.17 3.71
C LEU A 36 -12.45 -8.77 2.31
N LEU A 37 -11.80 -7.62 2.18
CA LEU A 37 -11.30 -7.13 0.89
C LEU A 37 -10.26 -8.07 0.31
N VAL A 38 -9.32 -8.53 1.12
CA VAL A 38 -8.30 -9.51 0.69
C VAL A 38 -8.97 -10.78 0.20
N SER A 39 -9.93 -11.31 0.97
CA SER A 39 -10.64 -12.54 0.62
C SER A 39 -11.41 -12.39 -0.69
N CYS A 40 -12.05 -11.25 -0.91
CA CYS A 40 -12.77 -10.98 -2.16
C CYS A 40 -11.83 -10.94 -3.37
N LEU A 41 -10.68 -10.29 -3.24
CA LEU A 41 -9.70 -10.24 -4.33
C LEU A 41 -9.12 -11.62 -4.62
N GLU A 42 -8.76 -12.37 -3.60
CA GLU A 42 -8.24 -13.73 -3.77
C GLU A 42 -9.26 -14.65 -4.42
N TRP A 43 -10.52 -14.55 -4.02
CA TRP A 43 -11.60 -15.33 -4.62
C TRP A 43 -11.82 -14.95 -6.07
N HIS A 44 -11.84 -13.64 -6.37
CA HIS A 44 -12.06 -13.12 -7.72
C HIS A 44 -10.97 -13.61 -8.69
N TRP A 45 -9.74 -13.65 -8.23
CA TRP A 45 -8.60 -14.10 -9.04
C TRP A 45 -8.03 -15.45 -8.59
N ARG A 46 -8.86 -16.32 -8.05
CA ARG A 46 -8.43 -17.62 -7.49
C ARG A 46 -7.70 -18.52 -8.48
N GLU A 47 -7.91 -18.32 -9.78
CA GLU A 47 -7.27 -19.11 -10.83
C GLU A 47 -6.01 -18.42 -11.40
N ARG A 48 -5.63 -17.26 -10.86
CA ARG A 48 -4.43 -16.53 -11.29
C ARG A 48 -3.33 -16.67 -10.27
N ASP A 49 -2.08 -16.63 -10.76
CA ASP A 49 -0.89 -16.66 -9.93
C ASP A 49 0.09 -15.54 -10.27
N ASP A 50 -0.38 -14.52 -10.99
CA ASP A 50 0.44 -13.42 -11.52
C ASP A 50 0.14 -12.09 -10.83
N PHE A 51 -0.16 -12.11 -9.55
CA PHE A 51 -0.45 -10.90 -8.78
C PHE A 51 0.01 -11.03 -7.34
N PHE A 52 0.16 -9.89 -6.66
CA PHE A 52 0.48 -9.84 -5.24
C PHE A 52 -0.47 -8.87 -4.54
N ILE A 53 -1.02 -9.30 -3.40
CA ILE A 53 -1.85 -8.48 -2.52
C ILE A 53 -1.06 -8.20 -1.25
N GLY A 54 -0.83 -6.92 -0.96
CA GLY A 54 -0.23 -6.47 0.29
C GLY A 54 -1.31 -5.95 1.23
N ALA A 55 -1.39 -6.52 2.41
CA ALA A 55 -2.34 -6.11 3.44
C ALA A 55 -1.55 -5.65 4.66
N ASN A 56 -1.67 -4.38 5.01
CA ASN A 56 -0.91 -3.76 6.10
C ASN A 56 0.60 -3.98 5.95
N LEU A 57 1.09 -3.84 4.71
CA LEU A 57 2.51 -4.01 4.38
C LEU A 57 3.10 -2.69 3.88
N THR A 58 4.36 -2.45 4.24
CA THR A 58 5.07 -1.27 3.78
C THR A 58 5.45 -1.40 2.32
N VAL A 59 5.28 -0.29 1.57
CA VAL A 59 5.84 -0.13 0.23
C VAL A 59 7.08 0.75 0.36
N TYR A 60 8.23 0.17 0.10
CA TYR A 60 9.49 0.92 0.08
C TYR A 60 9.77 1.38 -1.33
N TYR A 61 9.73 2.69 -1.54
CA TYR A 61 9.96 3.28 -2.86
C TYR A 61 11.21 4.17 -2.89
N SER A 62 11.76 4.50 -1.72
CA SER A 62 12.95 5.32 -1.60
C SER A 62 13.75 4.87 -0.39
N ARG A 63 15.08 4.85 -0.51
CA ARG A 63 15.95 4.52 0.60
C ARG A 63 15.88 5.56 1.73
N ASP A 64 15.41 6.77 1.43
CA ASP A 64 15.19 7.80 2.44
C ASP A 64 14.14 7.40 3.46
N GLN A 65 13.21 6.51 3.12
CA GLN A 65 12.22 5.98 4.06
C GLN A 65 12.87 5.26 5.23
N LEU A 66 14.07 4.73 5.04
CA LEU A 66 14.81 4.05 6.10
C LEU A 66 15.35 5.03 7.14
N ARG A 67 15.51 6.31 6.75
CA ARG A 67 15.98 7.38 7.62
C ARG A 67 14.83 8.16 8.25
N HIS A 68 13.77 8.38 7.47
CA HIS A 68 12.61 9.18 7.84
C HIS A 68 11.38 8.31 7.80
N ARG A 69 11.03 7.69 8.92
CA ARG A 69 9.92 6.73 9.01
C ARG A 69 8.57 7.44 9.16
N GLU A 70 8.36 8.50 8.42
CA GLU A 70 7.11 9.25 8.44
C GLU A 70 6.05 8.66 7.52
N PHE A 71 6.48 7.96 6.47
CA PHE A 71 5.56 7.35 5.52
C PHE A 71 5.00 6.06 6.09
N ARG A 72 3.68 5.92 5.98
CA ARG A 72 2.98 4.67 6.26
C ARG A 72 2.41 4.15 4.97
N GLY A 73 2.62 2.87 4.70
CA GLY A 73 2.17 2.24 3.49
C GLY A 73 0.65 2.13 3.40
N PRO A 74 0.14 1.70 2.25
CA PRO A 74 -1.29 1.48 2.07
C PRO A 74 -1.81 0.37 2.98
N ASP A 75 -3.08 0.49 3.40
CA ASP A 75 -3.73 -0.59 4.13
C ASP A 75 -3.87 -1.82 3.26
N LEU A 76 -4.19 -1.62 1.98
CA LEU A 76 -4.30 -2.68 0.99
C LEU A 76 -3.75 -2.19 -0.33
N PHE A 77 -2.95 -3.02 -0.98
CA PHE A 77 -2.52 -2.74 -2.34
C PHE A 77 -2.44 -4.01 -3.18
N LEU A 78 -2.55 -3.83 -4.48
CA LEU A 78 -2.50 -4.91 -5.46
C LEU A 78 -1.46 -4.56 -6.51
N VAL A 79 -0.58 -5.52 -6.80
CA VAL A 79 0.36 -5.42 -7.92
C VAL A 79 0.04 -6.52 -8.92
N LYS A 80 -0.18 -6.14 -10.17
CA LYS A 80 -0.46 -7.06 -11.26
C LYS A 80 0.83 -7.46 -11.98
N ASN A 81 0.76 -8.56 -12.71
CA ASN A 81 1.84 -9.01 -13.58
C ASN A 81 3.16 -9.20 -12.84
N THR A 82 3.06 -9.80 -11.66
CA THR A 82 4.19 -10.16 -10.85
C THR A 82 4.01 -11.58 -10.32
N ARG A 83 5.11 -12.23 -9.98
CA ARG A 83 5.04 -13.60 -9.45
C ARG A 83 4.37 -13.59 -8.08
N ARG A 84 3.37 -14.44 -7.90
CA ARG A 84 2.70 -14.61 -6.62
C ARG A 84 3.60 -15.41 -5.69
N ARG A 85 4.08 -14.78 -4.64
CA ARG A 85 4.89 -15.40 -3.59
C ARG A 85 4.78 -14.58 -2.32
N PRO A 86 5.04 -15.18 -1.17
CA PRO A 86 5.08 -14.41 0.09
C PRO A 86 6.18 -13.35 0.06
N ARG A 87 5.86 -12.17 0.61
CA ARG A 87 6.81 -11.07 0.76
C ARG A 87 6.63 -10.44 2.13
N ASN A 88 7.72 -9.96 2.71
CA ASN A 88 7.69 -9.25 4.00
C ASN A 88 7.32 -7.78 3.84
N SER A 89 7.54 -7.23 2.66
CA SER A 89 7.21 -5.88 2.26
C SER A 89 7.30 -5.81 0.75
N TRP A 90 6.85 -4.68 0.16
CA TRP A 90 7.03 -4.46 -1.27
C TRP A 90 8.16 -3.46 -1.46
N VAL A 91 9.25 -3.90 -2.06
CA VAL A 91 10.44 -3.07 -2.28
C VAL A 91 10.54 -2.77 -3.77
N VAL A 92 10.18 -1.55 -4.15
CA VAL A 92 10.02 -1.16 -5.56
C VAL A 92 11.30 -1.43 -6.37
N TRP A 93 12.48 -1.05 -5.85
CA TRP A 93 13.72 -1.23 -6.61
C TRP A 93 14.15 -2.69 -6.74
N GLU A 94 13.56 -3.60 -5.98
CA GLU A 94 13.83 -5.03 -6.09
C GLU A 94 12.74 -5.78 -6.86
N GLU A 95 11.67 -5.08 -7.20
CA GLU A 95 10.52 -5.65 -7.92
C GLU A 95 10.39 -5.04 -9.32
N GLY A 96 11.52 -4.77 -9.96
CA GLY A 96 11.55 -4.25 -11.32
C GLY A 96 11.01 -2.82 -11.46
N GLY A 97 11.02 -2.05 -10.38
CA GLY A 97 10.49 -0.70 -10.39
C GLY A 97 8.98 -0.62 -10.39
N ARG A 98 8.29 -1.72 -10.06
CA ARG A 98 6.82 -1.77 -10.08
C ARG A 98 6.23 -1.16 -8.84
N TYR A 99 5.20 -0.34 -9.04
CA TYR A 99 4.36 0.25 -8.00
C TYR A 99 3.00 -0.43 -7.98
N PRO A 100 2.22 -0.28 -6.90
CA PRO A 100 0.86 -0.81 -6.87
C PRO A 100 -0.01 -0.33 -8.02
N ASP A 101 -0.86 -1.22 -8.52
CA ASP A 101 -1.86 -0.91 -9.54
C ASP A 101 -3.17 -0.45 -8.93
N LEU A 102 -3.43 -0.85 -7.70
CA LEU A 102 -4.60 -0.49 -6.92
C LEU A 102 -4.20 -0.28 -5.48
N ILE A 103 -4.70 0.78 -4.87
CA ILE A 103 -4.53 1.05 -3.44
C ILE A 103 -5.90 1.31 -2.82
N VAL A 104 -6.14 0.71 -1.66
CA VAL A 104 -7.31 0.99 -0.85
C VAL A 104 -6.86 1.40 0.55
N GLU A 105 -7.31 2.55 1.01
CA GLU A 105 -7.08 3.02 2.36
C GLU A 105 -8.36 2.91 3.19
N LEU A 106 -8.23 2.38 4.39
CA LEU A 106 -9.34 2.32 5.35
C LEU A 106 -9.21 3.54 6.27
N LEU A 107 -10.17 4.45 6.16
CA LEU A 107 -10.13 5.70 6.91
C LEU A 107 -10.46 5.49 8.37
N SER A 108 -9.83 6.31 9.21
CA SER A 108 -10.23 6.53 10.59
C SER A 108 -10.27 8.04 10.80
N ASP A 109 -10.80 8.48 11.93
CA ASP A 109 -10.84 9.92 12.24
C ASP A 109 -9.43 10.52 12.32
N SER A 110 -8.45 9.72 12.73
CA SER A 110 -7.05 10.18 12.83
C SER A 110 -6.29 10.17 11.51
N THR A 111 -6.70 9.37 10.53
CA THR A 111 -5.95 9.22 9.27
C THR A 111 -6.63 9.83 8.06
N ALA A 112 -7.92 10.16 8.15
CA ALA A 112 -8.70 10.64 7.01
C ALA A 112 -8.06 11.84 6.29
N GLY A 113 -7.53 12.81 7.04
CA GLY A 113 -6.87 13.97 6.46
C GLY A 113 -5.65 13.61 5.62
N SER A 114 -4.84 12.67 6.11
CA SER A 114 -3.66 12.19 5.38
C SER A 114 -4.05 11.41 4.12
N ASP A 115 -5.05 10.55 4.23
CA ASP A 115 -5.49 9.70 3.10
C ASP A 115 -6.17 10.51 2.00
N ARG A 116 -6.88 11.58 2.37
CA ARG A 116 -7.55 12.47 1.42
C ARG A 116 -6.63 13.52 0.80
N GLY A 117 -5.46 13.75 1.40
CA GLY A 117 -4.53 14.79 0.97
C GLY A 117 -3.14 14.27 0.62
N PRO A 118 -2.17 14.31 1.56
CA PRO A 118 -0.76 13.99 1.24
C PRO A 118 -0.54 12.62 0.62
N LYS A 119 -1.20 11.58 1.14
CA LYS A 119 -1.07 10.23 0.57
C LYS A 119 -1.66 10.15 -0.82
N LYS A 120 -2.82 10.78 -1.04
CA LYS A 120 -3.44 10.81 -2.36
C LYS A 120 -2.50 11.44 -3.38
N ARG A 121 -1.83 12.55 -3.01
CA ARG A 121 -0.86 13.20 -3.89
C ARG A 121 0.36 12.31 -4.15
N LEU A 122 0.84 11.62 -3.13
CA LEU A 122 1.95 10.67 -3.28
C LEU A 122 1.61 9.57 -4.28
N TYR A 123 0.42 8.99 -4.16
CA TYR A 123 -0.02 7.91 -5.03
C TYR A 123 -0.28 8.39 -6.45
N GLN A 124 -0.76 9.62 -6.60
CA GLN A 124 -0.98 10.24 -7.90
C GLN A 124 0.33 10.59 -8.60
N ASP A 125 1.20 11.32 -7.91
CA ASP A 125 2.33 12.01 -8.55
C ASP A 125 3.59 11.14 -8.59
N HIS A 126 3.82 10.34 -7.56
CA HIS A 126 5.04 9.52 -7.45
C HIS A 126 4.79 8.08 -7.84
N PHE A 127 3.80 7.43 -7.23
CA PHE A 127 3.48 6.03 -7.54
C PHE A 127 2.78 5.89 -8.88
N ARG A 128 2.02 6.87 -9.28
CA ARG A 128 1.15 6.84 -10.47
C ARG A 128 0.26 5.60 -10.48
N THR A 129 -0.28 5.29 -9.31
CA THR A 129 -1.17 4.16 -9.14
C THR A 129 -2.48 4.40 -9.88
N PRO A 130 -2.86 3.51 -10.83
CA PRO A 130 -4.02 3.75 -11.68
C PRO A 130 -5.34 3.93 -10.95
N GLU A 131 -5.56 3.22 -9.85
CA GLU A 131 -6.82 3.30 -9.11
C GLU A 131 -6.56 3.42 -7.61
N TYR A 132 -7.19 4.40 -6.99
CA TYR A 132 -7.08 4.68 -5.56
C TYR A 132 -8.46 4.85 -4.95
N PHE A 133 -8.70 4.12 -3.86
CA PHE A 133 -9.98 4.16 -3.13
C PHE A 133 -9.72 4.41 -1.66
N TRP A 134 -10.66 5.11 -1.02
CA TRP A 134 -10.73 5.10 0.44
C TRP A 134 -12.12 4.71 0.90
N PHE A 135 -12.18 4.10 2.07
CA PHE A 135 -13.41 3.65 2.68
C PHE A 135 -13.33 3.83 4.19
N HIS A 136 -14.37 4.42 4.78
CA HIS A 136 -14.47 4.55 6.23
C HIS A 136 -15.44 3.50 6.75
N PRO A 137 -14.96 2.48 7.50
CA PRO A 137 -15.81 1.38 7.94
C PRO A 137 -16.97 1.79 8.87
N GLU A 138 -16.82 2.91 9.61
CA GLU A 138 -17.85 3.38 10.52
C GLU A 138 -18.87 4.28 9.84
N THR A 139 -18.41 5.27 9.07
CA THR A 139 -19.30 6.23 8.39
C THR A 139 -19.81 5.73 7.06
N LEU A 140 -19.15 4.70 6.51
CA LEU A 140 -19.41 4.14 5.19
C LEU A 140 -19.08 5.11 4.04
N GLU A 141 -18.28 6.14 4.31
CA GLU A 141 -17.79 7.02 3.26
C GLU A 141 -16.93 6.21 2.30
N LEU A 142 -17.24 6.27 1.02
CA LEU A 142 -16.47 5.61 -0.04
C LEU A 142 -16.18 6.60 -1.15
N ALA A 143 -14.93 6.67 -1.57
CA ALA A 143 -14.55 7.44 -2.75
C ALA A 143 -13.53 6.64 -3.55
N GLY A 144 -13.63 6.73 -4.87
CA GLY A 144 -12.70 6.07 -5.78
C GLY A 144 -12.20 7.07 -6.81
N PHE A 145 -10.95 6.88 -7.23
CA PHE A 145 -10.29 7.75 -8.20
C PHE A 145 -9.55 6.90 -9.22
N ARG A 146 -9.59 7.34 -10.46
CA ARG A 146 -8.83 6.75 -11.56
C ARG A 146 -7.85 7.78 -12.10
N LEU A 147 -6.62 7.35 -12.30
CA LEU A 147 -5.58 8.21 -12.86
C LEU A 147 -5.86 8.44 -14.34
N ASP A 148 -6.02 9.71 -14.72
CA ASP A 148 -6.27 10.12 -16.09
C ASP A 148 -5.41 11.34 -16.38
N ASP A 149 -4.50 11.19 -17.33
CA ASP A 149 -3.55 12.24 -17.72
C ASP A 149 -2.77 12.78 -16.50
N GLY A 150 -2.32 11.87 -15.64
CA GLY A 150 -1.51 12.21 -14.46
C GLY A 150 -2.25 12.78 -13.27
N VAL A 151 -3.58 12.85 -13.33
CA VAL A 151 -4.41 13.42 -12.27
C VAL A 151 -5.51 12.43 -11.89
N TYR A 152 -5.75 12.28 -10.60
CA TYR A 152 -6.87 11.48 -10.11
C TYR A 152 -8.20 12.17 -10.36
N LYS A 153 -9.08 11.48 -11.05
CA LYS A 153 -10.45 11.93 -11.31
C LYS A 153 -11.42 11.01 -10.62
N PRO A 154 -12.48 11.54 -10.00
CA PRO A 154 -13.45 10.71 -9.29
C PRO A 154 -14.09 9.66 -10.19
N ILE A 155 -14.24 8.45 -9.65
CA ILE A 155 -15.01 7.40 -10.30
C ILE A 155 -16.45 7.60 -9.85
N LEU A 156 -17.34 7.81 -10.83
CA LEU A 156 -18.76 8.01 -10.60
C LEU A 156 -19.53 6.71 -10.81
N GLY A 157 -20.47 6.44 -9.93
CA GLY A 157 -21.32 5.26 -10.11
C GLY A 157 -21.56 4.45 -8.88
#